data_f40781a7361e614ff995d0f702a5b33a
#
_entry.id   f40781a7361e614ff995d0f702a5b33a
#
_cell.length_a   1.000
_cell.length_b   1.000
_cell.length_c   1.000
_cell.angle_alpha   90.00
_cell.angle_beta   90.00
_cell.angle_gamma   90.00
#
_symmetry.space_group_name_H-M   'P 1'
#
loop_
_entity.id
_entity.type
_entity.pdbx_description
1 polymer ?
#
loop_
_entity_poly.entity_id
_entity_poly.type
_entity_poly.pdbx_seq_one_letter_code
_entity_poly.pdbx_strand_id
1 'polypeptide(L)'
;DSEEEWEKIQHSDYLDYVMELKEKGIIRHIGMSSHNPKVAMKAAESGYVEMILFSINPAFDMLPASENIDTMFADEFDAGLKGTDPDRAKLYKTCEEHDVGITVMKGFAGGRLFDAKRSPFGVCLTPVQCIHYALTRPGVCSIMCGYDTKEQVDAAAGYETASEEEKDYASVLA
;
A
#
# COMPACT_ATOMS: atom_id res chain seq x y z
N ASP A 1 8.34 11.36 -3.51
CA ASP A 1 8.56 10.40 -2.41
C ASP A 1 9.65 10.82 -1.40
N SER A 2 10.12 12.09 -1.45
CA SER A 2 11.04 12.61 -0.44
C SER A 2 10.32 13.47 0.61
N GLU A 3 10.86 13.51 1.81
CA GLU A 3 10.35 14.36 2.88
C GLU A 3 10.50 15.85 2.51
N GLU A 4 11.56 16.21 1.79
CA GLU A 4 11.78 17.59 1.31
C GLU A 4 10.70 18.03 0.31
N GLU A 5 10.27 17.15 -0.60
CA GLU A 5 9.16 17.45 -1.52
C GLU A 5 7.84 17.66 -0.77
N TRP A 6 7.57 16.85 0.25
CA TRP A 6 6.38 17.01 1.06
C TRP A 6 6.38 18.35 1.82
N GLU A 7 7.50 18.73 2.42
CA GLU A 7 7.65 20.03 3.07
C GLU A 7 7.42 21.20 2.09
N LYS A 8 7.93 21.10 0.86
CA LYS A 8 7.69 22.12 -0.18
C LYS A 8 6.21 22.21 -0.56
N ILE A 9 5.52 21.07 -0.67
CA ILE A 9 4.09 21.04 -1.00
C ILE A 9 3.27 21.71 0.11
N GLN A 10 3.58 21.43 1.37
CA GLN A 10 2.85 22.00 2.52
C GLN A 10 2.93 23.54 2.58
N HIS A 11 3.96 24.14 2.04
CA HIS A 11 4.19 25.59 2.02
C HIS A 11 4.03 26.22 0.62
N SER A 12 3.30 25.56 -0.27
CA SER A 12 3.14 26.01 -1.65
C SER A 12 1.75 26.57 -1.94
N ASP A 13 1.68 27.53 -2.84
CA ASP A 13 0.43 28.04 -3.39
C ASP A 13 -0.45 26.92 -4.00
N TYR A 14 0.16 25.78 -4.35
CA TYR A 14 -0.58 24.60 -4.83
C TYR A 14 -1.48 24.02 -3.76
N LEU A 15 -0.98 23.81 -2.54
CA LEU A 15 -1.80 23.28 -1.45
C LEU A 15 -2.88 24.29 -1.06
N ASP A 16 -2.55 25.58 -0.99
CA ASP A 16 -3.50 26.64 -0.72
C ASP A 16 -4.66 26.63 -1.73
N TYR A 17 -4.33 26.49 -3.03
CA TYR A 17 -5.33 26.39 -4.08
C TYR A 17 -6.22 25.14 -3.95
N VAL A 18 -5.63 23.98 -3.64
CA VAL A 18 -6.39 22.74 -3.42
C VAL A 18 -7.33 22.86 -2.22
N MET A 19 -6.88 23.49 -1.13
CA MET A 19 -7.70 23.76 0.04
C MET A 19 -8.86 24.72 -0.27
N GLU A 20 -8.61 25.76 -1.06
CA GLU A 20 -9.66 26.67 -1.55
C GLU A 20 -10.74 25.93 -2.37
N LEU A 21 -10.35 24.99 -3.23
CA LEU A 21 -11.30 24.16 -3.98
C LEU A 21 -12.15 23.27 -3.06
N LYS A 22 -11.58 22.77 -1.99
CA LYS A 22 -12.30 22.00 -0.98
C LYS A 22 -13.29 22.88 -0.19
N GLU A 23 -12.88 24.05 0.26
CA GLU A 23 -13.74 25.02 0.93
C GLU A 23 -14.93 25.46 0.05
N LYS A 24 -14.71 25.61 -1.24
CA LYS A 24 -15.76 25.91 -2.24
C LYS A 24 -16.66 24.70 -2.56
N GLY A 25 -16.39 23.53 -2.03
CA GLY A 25 -17.13 22.30 -2.30
C GLY A 25 -16.96 21.76 -3.73
N ILE A 26 -15.95 22.24 -4.48
CA ILE A 26 -15.62 21.77 -5.85
C ILE A 26 -15.01 20.37 -5.76
N ILE A 27 -14.10 20.15 -4.79
CA ILE A 27 -13.60 18.83 -4.41
C ILE A 27 -14.08 18.49 -3.00
N ARG A 28 -14.31 17.22 -2.73
CA ARG A 28 -14.80 16.76 -1.41
C ARG A 28 -13.68 16.28 -0.52
N HIS A 29 -12.74 15.54 -1.09
CA HIS A 29 -11.65 14.88 -0.37
C HIS A 29 -10.33 15.11 -1.08
N ILE A 30 -9.25 15.16 -0.30
CA ILE A 30 -7.88 15.29 -0.77
C ILE A 30 -7.14 14.00 -0.42
N GLY A 31 -6.42 13.47 -1.37
CA GLY A 31 -5.56 12.32 -1.16
C GLY A 31 -4.22 12.49 -1.86
N MET A 32 -3.28 11.63 -1.52
CA MET A 32 -1.98 11.56 -2.17
C MET A 32 -1.56 10.11 -2.41
N SER A 33 -0.56 9.92 -3.28
CA SER A 33 0.14 8.64 -3.41
C SER A 33 1.57 8.76 -2.92
N SER A 34 2.05 7.74 -2.25
CA SER A 34 3.47 7.62 -1.85
C SER A 34 3.90 6.16 -1.81
N HIS A 35 5.21 5.94 -1.97
CA HIS A 35 5.86 4.65 -1.75
C HIS A 35 6.73 4.67 -0.48
N ASN A 36 6.98 5.86 0.07
CA ASN A 36 7.79 6.07 1.26
C ASN A 36 6.89 6.17 2.50
N PRO A 37 6.97 5.23 3.47
CA PRO A 37 6.11 5.25 4.65
C PRO A 37 6.33 6.49 5.52
N LYS A 38 7.52 7.08 5.56
CA LYS A 38 7.79 8.30 6.33
C LYS A 38 7.08 9.51 5.76
N VAL A 39 7.07 9.66 4.44
CA VAL A 39 6.34 10.73 3.75
C VAL A 39 4.84 10.55 3.93
N ALA A 40 4.34 9.33 3.78
CA ALA A 40 2.94 9.00 3.98
C ALA A 40 2.47 9.27 5.42
N MET A 41 3.29 8.95 6.44
CA MET A 41 2.99 9.29 7.84
C MET A 41 2.87 10.79 8.08
N LYS A 42 3.85 11.58 7.60
CA LYS A 42 3.80 13.04 7.71
C LYS A 42 2.55 13.63 7.05
N ALA A 43 2.15 13.07 5.92
CA ALA A 43 0.93 13.48 5.25
C ALA A 43 -0.32 13.12 6.05
N ALA A 44 -0.41 11.93 6.62
CA ALA A 44 -1.52 11.53 7.48
C ALA A 44 -1.65 12.41 8.74
N GLU A 45 -0.52 12.75 9.37
CA GLU A 45 -0.45 13.61 10.55
C GLU A 45 -0.75 15.09 10.24
N SER A 46 -0.64 15.51 8.98
CA SER A 46 -0.79 16.92 8.58
C SER A 46 -2.21 17.48 8.67
N GLY A 47 -3.23 16.62 8.63
CA GLY A 47 -4.64 16.99 8.54
C GLY A 47 -5.09 17.51 7.17
N TYR A 48 -4.21 17.52 6.14
CA TYR A 48 -4.57 17.94 4.79
C TYR A 48 -5.16 16.82 3.95
N VAL A 49 -4.72 15.57 4.17
CA VAL A 49 -5.15 14.42 3.36
C VAL A 49 -6.07 13.51 4.16
N GLU A 50 -7.03 12.92 3.45
CA GLU A 50 -8.02 11.99 4.00
C GLU A 50 -7.85 10.59 3.42
N MET A 51 -7.02 10.45 2.38
CA MET A 51 -6.73 9.16 1.74
C MET A 51 -5.29 9.10 1.24
N ILE A 52 -4.66 7.95 1.40
CA ILE A 52 -3.33 7.68 0.87
C ILE A 52 -3.37 6.43 -0.01
N LEU A 53 -2.93 6.57 -1.27
CA LEU A 53 -2.65 5.43 -2.13
C LEU A 53 -1.24 4.93 -1.83
N PHE A 54 -1.14 3.74 -1.22
CA PHE A 54 0.13 3.18 -0.75
C PHE A 54 0.36 1.75 -1.24
N SER A 55 1.62 1.39 -1.44
CA SER A 55 2.00 0.06 -1.91
C SER A 55 2.08 -0.94 -0.76
N ILE A 56 1.13 -1.88 -0.70
CA ILE A 56 1.05 -2.90 0.36
C ILE A 56 0.96 -4.31 -0.25
N ASN A 57 1.88 -5.15 0.12
CA ASN A 57 1.86 -6.60 -0.08
C ASN A 57 2.94 -7.24 0.81
N PRO A 58 2.95 -8.56 1.03
CA PRO A 58 3.90 -9.20 1.96
C PRO A 58 5.37 -8.93 1.62
N ALA A 59 5.71 -8.82 0.33
CA ALA A 59 7.09 -8.60 -0.09
C ALA A 59 7.53 -7.15 0.16
N PHE A 60 6.69 -6.18 -0.18
CA PHE A 60 7.02 -4.77 0.01
C PHE A 60 6.99 -4.35 1.48
N ASP A 61 6.16 -5.01 2.28
CA ASP A 61 6.07 -4.72 3.71
C ASP A 61 7.36 -5.07 4.48
N MET A 62 8.23 -5.89 3.90
CA MET A 62 9.56 -6.14 4.47
C MET A 62 10.56 -5.02 4.20
N LEU A 63 10.29 -4.13 3.24
CA LEU A 63 11.26 -3.13 2.77
C LEU A 63 11.28 -1.90 3.68
N PRO A 64 12.47 -1.42 4.06
CA PRO A 64 12.61 -0.17 4.81
C PRO A 64 12.18 1.04 3.97
N ALA A 65 11.93 2.15 4.66
CA ALA A 65 11.66 3.42 4.02
C ALA A 65 12.78 3.81 3.04
N SER A 66 12.41 4.21 1.82
CA SER A 66 13.34 4.64 0.79
C SER A 66 12.73 5.73 -0.08
N GLU A 67 13.52 6.70 -0.48
CA GLU A 67 13.19 7.69 -1.51
C GLU A 67 13.39 7.11 -2.93
N ASN A 68 14.15 6.04 -3.04
CA ASN A 68 14.36 5.34 -4.30
C ASN A 68 13.34 4.22 -4.48
N ILE A 69 12.37 4.46 -5.37
CA ILE A 69 11.32 3.49 -5.72
C ILE A 69 11.87 2.21 -6.36
N ASP A 70 13.02 2.26 -7.01
CA ASP A 70 13.63 1.09 -7.69
C ASP A 70 13.95 -0.04 -6.72
N THR A 71 14.12 0.28 -5.42
CA THR A 71 14.32 -0.73 -4.37
C THR A 71 13.18 -1.75 -4.29
N MET A 72 11.94 -1.33 -4.62
CA MET A 72 10.78 -2.22 -4.63
C MET A 72 10.78 -3.19 -5.82
N PHE A 73 11.48 -2.83 -6.90
CA PHE A 73 11.51 -3.59 -8.15
C PHE A 73 12.82 -4.35 -8.33
N ALA A 74 13.70 -4.33 -7.35
CA ALA A 74 14.92 -5.14 -7.37
C ALA A 74 14.58 -6.62 -7.60
N ASP A 75 15.40 -7.32 -8.37
CA ASP A 75 15.20 -8.74 -8.68
C ASP A 75 15.29 -9.61 -7.43
N GLU A 76 16.18 -9.22 -6.50
CA GLU A 76 16.37 -9.92 -5.22
C GLU A 76 16.22 -8.92 -4.06
N PHE A 77 15.61 -9.38 -2.99
CA PHE A 77 15.56 -8.67 -1.71
C PHE A 77 16.63 -9.20 -0.78
N ASP A 78 17.09 -8.36 0.13
CA ASP A 78 18.03 -8.77 1.18
C ASP A 78 17.42 -9.93 1.99
N ALA A 79 18.17 -11.03 2.08
CA ALA A 79 17.77 -12.24 2.80
C ALA A 79 17.55 -12.04 4.30
N GLY A 80 18.00 -10.91 4.85
CA GLY A 80 17.77 -10.51 6.24
C GLY A 80 16.39 -9.90 6.52
N LEU A 81 15.66 -9.48 5.48
CA LEU A 81 14.35 -8.84 5.63
C LEU A 81 13.29 -9.86 6.01
N LYS A 82 12.51 -9.56 7.06
CA LYS A 82 11.42 -10.43 7.55
C LYS A 82 10.31 -9.61 8.18
N GLY A 83 9.09 -10.10 8.02
CA GLY A 83 7.90 -9.48 8.62
C GLY A 83 7.58 -8.11 8.02
N THR A 84 6.91 -7.29 8.78
CA THR A 84 6.57 -5.92 8.37
C THR A 84 7.59 -4.94 8.94
N ASP A 85 8.16 -4.10 8.08
CA ASP A 85 9.07 -3.03 8.49
C ASP A 85 8.40 -2.11 9.52
N PRO A 86 9.12 -1.67 10.57
CA PRO A 86 8.55 -0.84 11.64
C PRO A 86 7.91 0.47 11.16
N ASP A 87 8.50 1.15 10.17
CA ASP A 87 7.94 2.40 9.63
C ASP A 87 6.63 2.15 8.89
N ARG A 88 6.51 1.01 8.18
CA ARG A 88 5.25 0.61 7.52
C ARG A 88 4.17 0.24 8.54
N ALA A 89 4.53 -0.56 9.55
CA ALA A 89 3.61 -0.90 10.62
C ALA A 89 3.11 0.35 11.38
N LYS A 90 4.00 1.32 11.57
CA LYS A 90 3.65 2.60 12.18
C LYS A 90 2.73 3.43 11.29
N LEU A 91 3.01 3.52 9.97
CA LEU A 91 2.16 4.21 9.00
C LEU A 91 0.71 3.70 9.08
N TYR A 92 0.50 2.38 9.08
CA TYR A 92 -0.85 1.80 9.11
C TYR A 92 -1.64 2.25 10.35
N LYS A 93 -1.00 2.23 11.51
CA LYS A 93 -1.60 2.72 12.75
C LYS A 93 -1.83 4.23 12.74
N THR A 94 -0.87 5.01 12.23
CA THR A 94 -1.01 6.46 12.11
C THR A 94 -2.22 6.81 11.23
N CYS A 95 -2.40 6.14 10.11
CA CYS A 95 -3.57 6.36 9.24
C CYS A 95 -4.88 6.04 9.96
N GLU A 96 -4.95 4.92 10.68
CA GLU A 96 -6.13 4.56 11.47
C GLU A 96 -6.42 5.58 12.59
N GLU A 97 -5.39 6.02 13.32
CA GLU A 97 -5.51 7.00 14.42
C GLU A 97 -5.94 8.39 13.95
N HIS A 98 -5.57 8.77 12.71
CA HIS A 98 -5.90 10.08 12.12
C HIS A 98 -7.12 10.03 11.17
N ASP A 99 -7.85 8.91 11.11
CA ASP A 99 -9.00 8.72 10.21
C ASP A 99 -8.65 8.94 8.73
N VAL A 100 -7.44 8.53 8.34
CA VAL A 100 -6.94 8.58 6.96
C VAL A 100 -7.05 7.20 6.33
N GLY A 101 -7.88 7.07 5.29
CA GLY A 101 -8.08 5.81 4.59
C GLY A 101 -6.88 5.44 3.72
N ILE A 102 -6.48 4.17 3.72
CA ILE A 102 -5.48 3.66 2.78
C ILE A 102 -6.17 2.91 1.65
N THR A 103 -5.90 3.32 0.41
CA THR A 103 -6.16 2.52 -0.78
C THR A 103 -4.86 1.85 -1.21
N VAL A 104 -4.89 0.54 -1.36
CA VAL A 104 -3.68 -0.23 -1.68
C VAL A 104 -3.42 -0.25 -3.17
N MET A 105 -2.18 0.04 -3.56
CA MET A 105 -1.63 -0.25 -4.89
C MET A 105 -0.59 -1.37 -4.81
N LYS A 106 -0.32 -1.99 -5.96
CA LYS A 106 0.72 -3.03 -6.12
C LYS A 106 0.52 -4.27 -5.24
N GLY A 107 -0.73 -4.60 -4.88
CA GLY A 107 -1.07 -5.72 -4.02
C GLY A 107 -0.49 -7.08 -4.44
N PHE A 108 -0.17 -7.25 -5.73
CA PHE A 108 0.42 -8.47 -6.29
C PHE A 108 1.93 -8.38 -6.57
N ALA A 109 2.59 -7.28 -6.17
CA ALA A 109 4.01 -7.03 -6.42
C ALA A 109 4.40 -7.23 -7.91
N GLY A 110 3.55 -6.76 -8.85
CA GLY A 110 3.77 -6.97 -10.29
C GLY A 110 3.72 -8.44 -10.72
N GLY A 111 2.94 -9.27 -10.03
CA GLY A 111 2.81 -10.71 -10.28
C GLY A 111 3.95 -11.55 -9.68
N ARG A 112 4.92 -10.94 -9.02
CA ARG A 112 6.05 -11.64 -8.38
C ARG A 112 5.57 -12.69 -7.37
N LEU A 113 4.53 -12.38 -6.60
CA LEU A 113 4.00 -13.26 -5.56
C LEU A 113 3.33 -14.53 -6.09
N PHE A 114 3.05 -14.60 -7.40
CA PHE A 114 2.45 -15.76 -8.07
C PHE A 114 3.48 -16.74 -8.66
N ASP A 115 4.77 -16.45 -8.54
CA ASP A 115 5.87 -17.28 -9.04
C ASP A 115 6.85 -17.59 -7.89
N ALA A 116 6.96 -18.86 -7.49
CA ALA A 116 7.82 -19.27 -6.38
C ALA A 116 9.32 -18.95 -6.60
N LYS A 117 9.76 -18.81 -7.86
CA LYS A 117 11.15 -18.45 -8.17
C LYS A 117 11.42 -16.96 -8.03
N ARG A 118 10.38 -16.14 -8.19
CA ARG A 118 10.45 -14.67 -8.09
C ARG A 118 9.98 -14.15 -6.74
N SER A 119 9.16 -14.93 -6.05
CA SER A 119 8.67 -14.61 -4.71
C SER A 119 9.84 -14.65 -3.71
N PRO A 120 10.02 -13.61 -2.87
CA PRO A 120 11.08 -13.61 -1.84
C PRO A 120 10.85 -14.68 -0.77
N PHE A 121 9.69 -15.31 -0.76
CA PHE A 121 9.32 -16.37 0.18
C PHE A 121 9.59 -17.79 -0.37
N GLY A 122 9.98 -17.92 -1.64
CA GLY A 122 10.17 -19.23 -2.28
C GLY A 122 8.87 -20.02 -2.50
N VAL A 123 7.73 -19.40 -2.26
CA VAL A 123 6.38 -19.98 -2.43
C VAL A 123 5.47 -19.02 -3.20
N CYS A 124 4.37 -19.56 -3.77
CA CYS A 124 3.34 -18.76 -4.41
C CYS A 124 2.22 -18.41 -3.44
N LEU A 125 1.74 -17.19 -3.54
CA LEU A 125 0.45 -16.79 -2.96
C LEU A 125 -0.63 -16.80 -4.06
N THR A 126 -1.88 -16.92 -3.65
CA THR A 126 -3.04 -16.72 -4.52
C THR A 126 -3.46 -15.25 -4.55
N PRO A 127 -4.23 -14.78 -5.56
CA PRO A 127 -4.83 -13.46 -5.54
C PRO A 127 -5.65 -13.19 -4.28
N VAL A 128 -6.41 -14.20 -3.82
CA VAL A 128 -7.22 -14.12 -2.59
C VAL A 128 -6.36 -13.86 -1.36
N GLN A 129 -5.24 -14.57 -1.21
CA GLN A 129 -4.30 -14.38 -0.11
C GLN A 129 -3.63 -13.01 -0.13
N CYS A 130 -3.23 -12.54 -1.31
CA CYS A 130 -2.65 -11.19 -1.45
C CYS A 130 -3.65 -10.09 -1.10
N ILE A 131 -4.90 -10.22 -1.55
CA ILE A 131 -5.99 -9.28 -1.23
C ILE A 131 -6.27 -9.30 0.27
N HIS A 132 -6.38 -10.48 0.86
CA HIS A 132 -6.64 -10.64 2.29
C HIS A 132 -5.51 -10.04 3.13
N TYR A 133 -4.26 -10.29 2.75
CA TYR A 133 -3.11 -9.66 3.41
C TYR A 133 -3.25 -8.13 3.46
N ALA A 134 -3.55 -7.51 2.33
CA ALA A 134 -3.66 -6.06 2.23
C ALA A 134 -4.84 -5.52 3.05
N LEU A 135 -6.04 -6.11 2.89
CA LEU A 135 -7.27 -5.64 3.53
C LEU A 135 -7.29 -5.85 5.06
N THR A 136 -6.38 -6.66 5.60
CA THR A 136 -6.24 -6.87 7.06
C THR A 136 -5.25 -5.91 7.71
N ARG A 137 -4.62 -4.99 6.96
CA ARG A 137 -3.75 -3.95 7.56
C ARG A 137 -4.61 -2.83 8.15
N PRO A 138 -4.21 -2.23 9.31
CA PRO A 138 -4.92 -1.11 9.89
C PRO A 138 -5.07 0.06 8.89
N GLY A 139 -6.19 0.74 8.92
CA GLY A 139 -6.47 1.90 8.05
C GLY A 139 -6.76 1.56 6.58
N VAL A 140 -6.61 0.31 6.14
CA VAL A 140 -6.88 -0.07 4.75
C VAL A 140 -8.37 -0.20 4.48
N CYS A 141 -8.85 0.56 3.48
CA CYS A 141 -10.25 0.60 3.07
C CYS A 141 -10.52 -0.11 1.74
N SER A 142 -9.51 -0.18 0.86
CA SER A 142 -9.67 -0.77 -0.47
C SER A 142 -8.34 -1.19 -1.08
N ILE A 143 -8.42 -2.02 -2.12
CA ILE A 143 -7.26 -2.43 -2.90
C ILE A 143 -7.53 -2.27 -4.40
N MET A 144 -6.56 -1.68 -5.11
CA MET A 144 -6.56 -1.56 -6.57
C MET A 144 -5.51 -2.50 -7.15
N CYS A 145 -5.97 -3.54 -7.84
CA CYS A 145 -5.10 -4.48 -8.54
C CYS A 145 -5.17 -4.26 -10.06
N GLY A 146 -4.04 -4.45 -10.73
CA GLY A 146 -4.01 -4.48 -12.20
C GLY A 146 -4.39 -5.87 -12.72
N TYR A 147 -5.18 -5.92 -13.77
CA TYR A 147 -5.62 -7.15 -14.44
C TYR A 147 -5.50 -6.98 -15.95
N ASP A 148 -4.98 -8.00 -16.62
CA ASP A 148 -4.83 -8.05 -18.09
C ASP A 148 -5.94 -8.88 -18.73
N THR A 149 -6.57 -9.80 -17.98
CA THR A 149 -7.58 -10.71 -18.48
C THR A 149 -8.79 -10.82 -17.55
N LYS A 150 -9.91 -11.27 -18.13
CA LYS A 150 -11.14 -11.52 -17.36
C LYS A 150 -10.94 -12.59 -16.29
N GLU A 151 -10.17 -13.63 -16.59
CA GLU A 151 -9.89 -14.72 -15.67
C GLU A 151 -9.15 -14.23 -14.42
N GLN A 152 -8.26 -13.23 -14.55
CA GLN A 152 -7.59 -12.59 -13.43
C GLN A 152 -8.56 -11.77 -12.57
N VAL A 153 -9.52 -11.09 -13.19
CA VAL A 153 -10.60 -10.39 -12.47
C VAL A 153 -11.47 -11.38 -11.71
N ASP A 154 -11.90 -12.46 -12.37
CA ASP A 154 -12.73 -13.49 -11.76
C ASP A 154 -12.00 -14.15 -10.57
N ALA A 155 -10.71 -14.44 -10.69
CA ALA A 155 -9.88 -15.00 -9.62
C ALA A 155 -9.78 -14.05 -8.41
N ALA A 156 -9.65 -12.76 -8.65
CA ALA A 156 -9.60 -11.77 -7.56
C ALA A 156 -11.00 -11.55 -6.92
N ALA A 157 -12.06 -11.52 -7.73
CA ALA A 157 -13.44 -11.40 -7.24
C ALA A 157 -13.86 -12.62 -6.39
N GLY A 158 -13.21 -13.77 -6.58
CA GLY A 158 -13.36 -14.93 -5.71
C GLY A 158 -13.09 -14.67 -4.23
N TYR A 159 -12.39 -13.57 -3.90
CA TYR A 159 -12.17 -13.13 -2.51
C TYR A 159 -13.48 -12.98 -1.71
N GLU A 160 -14.54 -12.48 -2.33
CA GLU A 160 -15.83 -12.25 -1.68
C GLU A 160 -16.48 -13.53 -1.12
N THR A 161 -16.21 -14.66 -1.77
CA THR A 161 -16.78 -15.97 -1.39
C THR A 161 -15.76 -16.95 -0.83
N ALA A 162 -14.49 -16.53 -0.76
CA ALA A 162 -13.41 -17.38 -0.29
C ALA A 162 -13.54 -17.73 1.20
N SER A 163 -13.27 -18.99 1.51
CA SER A 163 -13.20 -19.48 2.88
C SER A 163 -11.99 -18.90 3.65
N GLU A 164 -12.00 -19.02 4.97
CA GLU A 164 -10.85 -18.61 5.80
C GLU A 164 -9.57 -19.41 5.47
N GLU A 165 -9.70 -20.68 5.05
CA GLU A 165 -8.59 -21.50 4.60
C GLU A 165 -7.97 -20.96 3.30
N GLU A 166 -8.80 -20.55 2.34
CA GLU A 166 -8.33 -19.94 1.07
C GLU A 166 -7.67 -18.58 1.29
N LYS A 167 -8.07 -17.85 2.33
CA LYS A 167 -7.50 -16.56 2.73
C LYS A 167 -6.21 -16.69 3.56
N ASP A 168 -5.91 -17.88 4.10
CA ASP A 168 -4.76 -18.08 4.98
C ASP A 168 -3.43 -17.92 4.23
N TYR A 169 -2.92 -16.70 4.25
CA TYR A 169 -1.58 -16.38 3.76
C TYR A 169 -0.50 -16.65 4.81
N ALA A 170 -0.88 -16.64 6.10
CA ALA A 170 0.09 -16.73 7.18
C ALA A 170 0.77 -18.11 7.23
N SER A 171 -0.02 -19.18 7.06
CA SER A 171 0.52 -20.55 6.98
C SER A 171 1.39 -20.77 5.75
N VAL A 172 1.17 -20.02 4.66
CA VAL A 172 1.99 -20.11 3.43
C VAL A 172 3.31 -19.37 3.60
N LEU A 173 3.33 -18.28 4.37
CA LEU A 173 4.52 -17.44 4.61
C LEU A 173 5.35 -17.84 5.84
N ALA A 174 4.89 -18.82 6.63
CA ALA A 174 5.58 -19.33 7.83
C ALA A 174 6.84 -20.22 7.48
#